data_33e18d8f7114be9dcb03530a732f3a59
#
_entry.id   33e18d8f7114be9dcb03530a732f3a59
#
_cell.length_a   1.000
_cell.length_b   1.000
_cell.length_c   1.000
_cell.angle_alpha   90.00
_cell.angle_beta   90.00
_cell.angle_gamma   90.00
#
_symmetry.space_group_name_H-M   'P 1'
#
loop_
_entity.id
_entity.type
_entity.pdbx_description
1 polymer ?
#
loop_
_entity_poly.entity_id
_entity_poly.type
_entity_poly.pdbx_seq_one_letter_code
_entity_poly.pdbx_strand_id
1 'polypeptide(L)'
;RPPGPAYPDPHTTLRQLVLEAGRSALRTVTWRQGGKTGKHNPRAEMRSRFLALWVRPANRQIRRAVDGSLPECWLIAQWPPGSAEPTDYWLSTLPADTPLRELVRICKIRWRVEHDYRELKDGLGLDHFEGRNYPGWHRHTTLASLAQAFCTLLRLDPKAPAPA
;
A
#
# COMPACT_ATOMS: atom_id res chain seq x y z
N ARG A 1 21.94 -25.70 6.60
CA ARG A 1 22.01 -24.37 5.94
C ARG A 1 21.15 -24.46 4.69
N PRO A 2 20.14 -23.61 4.51
CA PRO A 2 19.35 -23.64 3.28
C PRO A 2 20.28 -23.42 2.08
N PRO A 3 20.02 -24.05 0.92
CA PRO A 3 20.81 -23.84 -0.28
C PRO A 3 20.86 -22.35 -0.61
N GLY A 4 21.96 -21.88 -1.15
CA GLY A 4 22.14 -20.49 -1.59
C GLY A 4 21.08 -20.08 -2.63
N PRO A 5 21.06 -18.82 -3.05
CA PRO A 5 20.15 -18.36 -4.08
C PRO A 5 20.35 -19.18 -5.37
N ALA A 6 19.26 -19.51 -6.04
CA ALA A 6 19.29 -20.27 -7.29
C ALA A 6 19.80 -19.45 -8.48
N TYR A 7 20.10 -18.16 -8.29
CA TYR A 7 20.55 -17.25 -9.34
C TYR A 7 22.04 -17.00 -9.25
N PRO A 8 22.76 -17.02 -10.38
CA PRO A 8 24.21 -16.76 -10.45
C PRO A 8 24.53 -15.27 -10.24
N ASP A 9 23.56 -14.39 -10.44
CA ASP A 9 23.77 -12.95 -10.38
C ASP A 9 23.98 -12.46 -8.93
N PRO A 10 24.85 -11.46 -8.71
CA PRO A 10 25.07 -10.88 -7.40
C PRO A 10 23.81 -10.18 -6.89
N HIS A 11 23.64 -10.17 -5.57
CA HIS A 11 22.51 -9.46 -4.95
C HIS A 11 22.66 -7.96 -5.13
N THR A 12 21.59 -7.32 -5.60
CA THR A 12 21.49 -5.88 -5.76
C THR A 12 20.45 -5.32 -4.77
N THR A 13 20.69 -4.16 -4.22
CA THR A 13 19.71 -3.50 -3.35
C THR A 13 18.56 -2.92 -4.16
N LEU A 14 17.36 -2.83 -3.56
CA LEU A 14 16.20 -2.21 -4.20
C LEU A 14 16.51 -0.78 -4.66
N ARG A 15 17.24 -0.03 -3.82
CA ARG A 15 17.69 1.33 -4.14
C ARG A 15 18.55 1.35 -5.40
N GLN A 16 19.52 0.47 -5.51
CA GLN A 16 20.43 0.40 -6.64
C GLN A 16 19.69 0.06 -7.93
N LEU A 17 18.81 -0.94 -7.92
CA LEU A 17 17.97 -1.31 -9.08
C LEU A 17 17.15 -0.11 -9.58
N VAL A 18 16.56 0.66 -8.68
CA VAL A 18 15.75 1.83 -9.04
C VAL A 18 16.63 2.97 -9.59
N LEU A 19 17.82 3.18 -9.01
CA LEU A 19 18.76 4.19 -9.50
C LEU A 19 19.30 3.84 -10.89
N GLU A 20 19.61 2.56 -11.14
CA GLU A 20 20.07 2.05 -12.45
C GLU A 20 18.98 2.18 -13.52
N ALA A 21 17.71 1.90 -13.20
CA ALA A 21 16.58 2.13 -14.09
C ALA A 21 16.41 3.62 -14.45
N GLY A 22 16.83 4.49 -13.57
CA GLY A 22 16.95 5.92 -13.80
C GLY A 22 15.63 6.68 -13.86
N ARG A 23 15.74 8.00 -13.91
CA ARG A 23 14.57 8.91 -13.90
C ARG A 23 13.74 8.86 -15.18
N SER A 24 14.30 8.38 -16.29
CA SER A 24 13.59 8.20 -17.57
C SER A 24 12.50 7.11 -17.51
N ALA A 25 12.67 6.12 -16.64
CA ALA A 25 11.70 5.06 -16.42
C ALA A 25 10.49 5.52 -15.59
N LEU A 26 10.56 6.66 -14.91
CA LEU A 26 9.50 7.18 -14.08
C LEU A 26 8.29 7.63 -14.90
N ARG A 27 7.10 7.30 -14.37
CA ARG A 27 5.82 7.78 -14.90
C ARG A 27 5.05 8.52 -13.81
N THR A 28 4.40 9.61 -14.18
CA THR A 28 3.50 10.32 -13.26
C THR A 28 2.21 9.53 -13.12
N VAL A 29 1.83 9.22 -11.88
CA VAL A 29 0.59 8.52 -11.56
C VAL A 29 -0.20 9.33 -10.56
N THR A 30 -1.48 9.55 -10.88
CA THR A 30 -2.49 10.07 -9.95
C THR A 30 -3.28 8.88 -9.43
N TRP A 31 -3.27 8.64 -8.13
CA TRP A 31 -3.93 7.48 -7.53
C TRP A 31 -5.21 7.81 -6.79
N ARG A 32 -5.42 9.07 -6.45
CA ARG A 32 -6.59 9.52 -5.71
C ARG A 32 -6.80 11.03 -5.88
N GLN A 33 -8.05 11.45 -5.79
CA GLN A 33 -8.42 12.83 -5.48
C GLN A 33 -8.53 13.01 -3.97
N GLY A 34 -7.85 14.00 -3.41
CA GLY A 34 -7.94 14.36 -1.99
C GLY A 34 -9.04 15.39 -1.76
N GLY A 35 -9.29 15.74 -0.48
CA GLY A 35 -10.26 16.77 -0.10
C GLY A 35 -9.69 18.19 -0.03
N LYS A 36 -8.37 18.36 -0.04
CA LYS A 36 -7.72 19.66 0.12
C LYS A 36 -7.25 20.20 -1.22
N THR A 37 -7.91 21.28 -1.69
CA THR A 37 -7.48 22.05 -2.84
C THR A 37 -6.49 23.14 -2.44
N GLY A 38 -5.66 23.60 -3.37
CA GLY A 38 -4.72 24.69 -3.15
C GLY A 38 -4.29 25.33 -4.46
N LYS A 39 -3.60 26.48 -4.40
CA LYS A 39 -3.13 27.24 -5.57
C LYS A 39 -2.36 26.38 -6.56
N HIS A 40 -1.52 25.46 -6.07
CA HIS A 40 -0.70 24.56 -6.89
C HIS A 40 -1.33 23.20 -7.14
N ASN A 41 -2.49 22.91 -6.55
CA ASN A 41 -3.22 21.65 -6.71
C ASN A 41 -4.73 21.91 -6.62
N PRO A 42 -5.32 22.64 -7.61
CA PRO A 42 -6.73 23.04 -7.56
C PRO A 42 -7.70 21.84 -7.65
N ARG A 43 -7.23 20.69 -8.13
CA ARG A 43 -8.03 19.46 -8.22
C ARG A 43 -7.81 18.52 -7.04
N ALA A 44 -7.01 18.92 -6.05
CA ALA A 44 -6.62 18.07 -4.93
C ALA A 44 -6.08 16.69 -5.35
N GLU A 45 -5.39 16.61 -6.49
CA GLU A 45 -4.85 15.36 -7.01
C GLU A 45 -3.67 14.87 -6.16
N MET A 46 -3.77 13.64 -5.69
CA MET A 46 -2.64 12.95 -5.08
C MET A 46 -1.86 12.25 -6.17
N ARG A 47 -0.75 12.85 -6.57
CA ARG A 47 0.11 12.38 -7.66
C ARG A 47 1.59 12.43 -7.31
N SER A 48 2.36 11.53 -7.88
CA SER A 48 3.82 11.53 -7.81
C SER A 48 4.40 10.77 -9.01
N ARG A 49 5.73 10.61 -9.01
CA ARG A 49 6.41 9.77 -10.01
C ARG A 49 6.71 8.40 -9.44
N PHE A 50 6.45 7.37 -10.22
CA PHE A 50 6.66 5.97 -9.89
C PHE A 50 7.31 5.24 -11.04
N LEU A 51 8.00 4.17 -10.70
CA LEU A 51 8.38 3.12 -11.63
C LEU A 51 8.02 1.76 -11.05
N ALA A 52 7.87 0.77 -11.91
CA ALA A 52 7.72 -0.62 -11.53
C ALA A 52 8.69 -1.48 -12.33
N LEU A 53 9.38 -2.37 -11.63
CA LEU A 53 10.32 -3.33 -12.19
C LEU A 53 9.87 -4.73 -11.82
N TRP A 54 10.00 -5.67 -12.74
CA TRP A 54 9.78 -7.08 -12.47
C TRP A 54 11.07 -7.68 -11.94
N VAL A 55 11.05 -8.19 -10.70
CA VAL A 55 12.26 -8.59 -9.97
C VAL A 55 12.09 -9.95 -9.28
N ARG A 56 13.20 -10.55 -8.94
CA ARG A 56 13.26 -11.75 -8.10
C ARG A 56 13.82 -11.38 -6.74
N PRO A 57 12.99 -11.41 -5.67
CA PRO A 57 13.46 -11.06 -4.34
C PRO A 57 14.42 -12.11 -3.79
N ALA A 58 15.59 -11.67 -3.35
CA ALA A 58 16.66 -12.54 -2.85
C ALA A 58 16.60 -12.77 -1.33
N ASN A 59 15.43 -12.73 -0.72
CA ASN A 59 15.27 -12.90 0.72
C ASN A 59 15.25 -14.41 1.09
N ARG A 60 15.98 -14.78 2.14
CA ARG A 60 16.01 -16.15 2.68
C ARG A 60 14.65 -16.65 3.20
N GLN A 61 13.77 -15.75 3.58
CA GLN A 61 12.43 -16.07 4.11
C GLN A 61 11.40 -16.33 3.01
N ILE A 62 11.70 -16.00 1.76
CA ILE A 62 10.77 -16.21 0.64
C ILE A 62 10.77 -17.70 0.28
N ARG A 63 9.56 -18.29 0.27
CA ARG A 63 9.37 -19.69 -0.12
C ARG A 63 9.73 -19.87 -1.59
N ARG A 64 10.62 -20.82 -1.86
CA ARG A 64 11.00 -21.19 -3.22
C ARG A 64 9.90 -22.01 -3.90
N ALA A 65 9.83 -21.90 -5.21
CA ALA A 65 9.03 -22.78 -6.05
C ALA A 65 9.60 -24.21 -6.02
N VAL A 66 8.86 -25.17 -6.60
CA VAL A 66 9.23 -26.61 -6.63
C VAL A 66 10.56 -26.81 -7.35
N ASP A 67 10.87 -26.02 -8.38
CA ASP A 67 12.12 -26.02 -9.14
C ASP A 67 13.29 -25.32 -8.41
N GLY A 68 13.09 -24.86 -7.18
CA GLY A 68 14.07 -24.13 -6.37
C GLY A 68 14.22 -22.65 -6.72
N SER A 69 13.53 -22.16 -7.74
CA SER A 69 13.55 -20.74 -8.10
C SER A 69 12.87 -19.85 -7.05
N LEU A 70 13.25 -18.59 -6.99
CA LEU A 70 12.53 -17.58 -6.22
C LEU A 70 11.38 -17.01 -7.08
N PRO A 71 10.22 -16.75 -6.48
CA PRO A 71 9.10 -16.17 -7.21
C PRO A 71 9.46 -14.78 -7.71
N GLU A 72 8.94 -14.44 -8.87
CA GLU A 72 9.03 -13.08 -9.41
C GLU A 72 7.93 -12.20 -8.83
N CYS A 73 8.20 -10.92 -8.72
CA CYS A 73 7.23 -9.94 -8.22
C CYS A 73 7.55 -8.54 -8.75
N TRP A 74 6.60 -7.64 -8.58
CA TRP A 74 6.81 -6.22 -8.82
C TRP A 74 7.60 -5.58 -7.69
N LEU A 75 8.65 -4.82 -8.04
CA LEU A 75 9.25 -3.77 -7.24
C LEU A 75 8.66 -2.44 -7.72
N ILE A 76 7.87 -1.80 -6.89
CA ILE A 76 7.33 -0.47 -7.15
C ILE A 76 8.13 0.53 -6.32
N ALA A 77 8.58 1.62 -6.93
CA ALA A 77 9.26 2.69 -6.22
C ALA A 77 8.62 4.05 -6.50
N GLN A 78 8.51 4.86 -5.46
CA GLN A 78 8.12 6.26 -5.56
C GLN A 78 9.37 7.13 -5.56
N TRP A 79 9.47 8.02 -6.54
CA TRP A 79 10.54 8.99 -6.63
C TRP A 79 9.97 10.37 -6.94
N PRO A 80 9.59 11.14 -5.91
CA PRO A 80 8.93 12.42 -6.08
C PRO A 80 9.78 13.42 -6.89
N PRO A 81 9.15 14.35 -7.61
CA PRO A 81 9.87 15.47 -8.20
C PRO A 81 10.65 16.25 -7.13
N GLY A 82 11.90 16.60 -7.43
CA GLY A 82 12.76 17.34 -6.50
C GLY A 82 13.50 16.48 -5.46
N SER A 83 13.09 15.23 -5.23
CA SER A 83 13.86 14.32 -4.37
C SER A 83 15.14 13.86 -5.06
N ALA A 84 16.24 13.85 -4.32
CA ALA A 84 17.53 13.32 -4.81
C ALA A 84 17.42 11.81 -5.10
N GLU A 85 16.68 11.09 -4.26
CA GLU A 85 16.52 9.64 -4.26
C GLU A 85 15.06 9.19 -4.16
N PRO A 86 14.77 7.93 -4.50
CA PRO A 86 13.47 7.31 -4.22
C PRO A 86 13.14 7.34 -2.72
N THR A 87 11.88 7.60 -2.38
CA THR A 87 11.43 7.74 -0.98
C THR A 87 10.80 6.47 -0.43
N ASP A 88 10.13 5.72 -1.28
CA ASP A 88 9.34 4.56 -0.85
C ASP A 88 9.48 3.40 -1.82
N TYR A 89 9.43 2.17 -1.29
CA TYR A 89 9.53 0.93 -2.04
C TYR A 89 8.46 -0.06 -1.57
N TRP A 90 7.85 -0.77 -2.52
CA TRP A 90 6.89 -1.84 -2.26
C TRP A 90 7.19 -3.04 -3.13
N LEU A 91 6.90 -4.23 -2.61
CA LEU A 91 6.84 -5.46 -3.38
C LEU A 91 5.39 -5.88 -3.54
N SER A 92 5.04 -6.41 -4.72
CA SER A 92 3.69 -6.88 -5.01
C SER A 92 3.74 -8.15 -5.85
N THR A 93 2.93 -9.12 -5.47
CA THR A 93 2.76 -10.40 -6.17
C THR A 93 1.61 -10.38 -7.18
N LEU A 94 1.10 -9.21 -7.52
CA LEU A 94 0.10 -9.07 -8.55
C LEU A 94 0.62 -9.56 -9.91
N PRO A 95 -0.27 -9.99 -10.82
CA PRO A 95 0.11 -10.49 -12.14
C PRO A 95 1.02 -9.53 -12.92
N ALA A 96 1.84 -10.08 -13.81
CA ALA A 96 2.83 -9.32 -14.58
C ALA A 96 2.20 -8.29 -15.54
N ASP A 97 0.96 -8.48 -15.93
CA ASP A 97 0.17 -7.58 -16.79
C ASP A 97 -0.55 -6.46 -16.02
N THR A 98 -0.37 -6.38 -14.68
CA THR A 98 -1.01 -5.34 -13.86
C THR A 98 -0.51 -3.95 -14.23
N PRO A 99 -1.40 -3.01 -14.61
CA PRO A 99 -1.00 -1.66 -14.97
C PRO A 99 -0.35 -0.91 -13.79
N LEU A 100 0.65 -0.08 -14.08
CA LEU A 100 1.35 0.72 -13.06
C LEU A 100 0.39 1.54 -12.18
N ARG A 101 -0.68 2.09 -12.75
CA ARG A 101 -1.68 2.86 -12.00
C ARG A 101 -2.35 2.02 -10.91
N GLU A 102 -2.65 0.77 -11.21
CA GLU A 102 -3.30 -0.15 -10.26
C GLU A 102 -2.31 -0.58 -9.17
N LEU A 103 -1.05 -0.90 -9.54
CA LEU A 103 0.01 -1.17 -8.59
C LEU A 103 0.16 -0.01 -7.59
N VAL A 104 0.25 1.22 -8.09
CA VAL A 104 0.39 2.43 -7.26
C VAL A 104 -0.85 2.64 -6.39
N ARG A 105 -2.06 2.43 -6.92
CA ARG A 105 -3.31 2.54 -6.15
C ARG A 105 -3.30 1.62 -4.94
N ILE A 106 -2.90 0.37 -5.13
CA ILE A 106 -2.84 -0.64 -4.07
C ILE A 106 -1.73 -0.30 -3.06
N CYS A 107 -0.54 0.11 -3.50
CA CYS A 107 0.52 0.55 -2.59
C CYS A 107 0.07 1.71 -1.69
N LYS A 108 -0.74 2.63 -2.24
CA LYS A 108 -1.22 3.81 -1.50
C LYS A 108 -2.48 3.57 -0.67
N ILE A 109 -3.18 2.44 -0.84
CA ILE A 109 -4.38 2.12 -0.05
C ILE A 109 -4.04 1.80 1.42
N ARG A 110 -2.80 1.41 1.72
CA ARG A 110 -2.34 1.11 3.09
C ARG A 110 -2.63 2.26 4.07
N TRP A 111 -2.42 3.50 3.63
CA TRP A 111 -2.77 4.67 4.42
C TRP A 111 -4.25 4.66 4.85
N ARG A 112 -5.13 4.13 4.00
CA ARG A 112 -6.56 4.04 4.31
C ARG A 112 -6.83 3.06 5.45
N VAL A 113 -6.13 1.93 5.47
CA VAL A 113 -6.23 0.96 6.56
C VAL A 113 -5.82 1.58 7.89
N GLU A 114 -4.74 2.33 7.90
CA GLU A 114 -4.27 3.03 9.11
C GLU A 114 -5.26 4.11 9.57
N HIS A 115 -5.87 4.83 8.63
CA HIS A 115 -6.91 5.81 8.92
C HIS A 115 -8.19 5.15 9.45
N ASP A 116 -8.67 4.12 8.79
CA ASP A 116 -9.88 3.39 9.20
C ASP A 116 -9.68 2.74 10.58
N TYR A 117 -8.48 2.22 10.87
CA TYR A 117 -8.15 1.68 12.18
C TYR A 117 -8.12 2.75 13.29
N ARG A 118 -7.67 3.95 12.97
CA ARG A 118 -7.76 5.09 13.89
C ARG A 118 -9.21 5.48 14.16
N GLU A 119 -10.05 5.58 13.12
CA GLU A 119 -11.48 5.84 13.28
C GLU A 119 -12.16 4.77 14.16
N LEU A 120 -11.81 3.49 13.98
CA LEU A 120 -12.29 2.40 14.82
C LEU A 120 -11.92 2.59 16.28
N LYS A 121 -10.71 3.01 16.58
CA LYS A 121 -10.25 3.25 17.95
C LYS A 121 -10.84 4.52 18.53
N ASP A 122 -10.56 5.66 17.90
CA ASP A 122 -10.86 6.97 18.46
C ASP A 122 -12.36 7.33 18.36
N GLY A 123 -13.01 6.92 17.26
CA GLY A 123 -14.42 7.26 17.00
C GLY A 123 -15.42 6.21 17.43
N LEU A 124 -15.06 4.93 17.37
CA LEU A 124 -15.96 3.81 17.65
C LEU A 124 -15.54 2.97 18.86
N GLY A 125 -14.50 3.40 19.58
CA GLY A 125 -14.09 2.82 20.85
C GLY A 125 -13.62 1.37 20.77
N LEU A 126 -12.99 0.96 19.66
CA LEU A 126 -12.51 -0.42 19.50
C LEU A 126 -11.58 -0.87 20.63
N ASP A 127 -10.81 0.05 21.21
CA ASP A 127 -9.86 -0.16 22.30
C ASP A 127 -10.45 0.12 23.70
N HIS A 128 -11.73 0.50 23.79
CA HIS A 128 -12.41 0.79 25.06
C HIS A 128 -13.01 -0.45 25.75
N PHE A 129 -12.67 -1.65 25.29
CA PHE A 129 -13.17 -2.86 25.93
C PHE A 129 -12.43 -3.16 27.22
N GLU A 130 -13.11 -2.97 28.37
CA GLU A 130 -12.57 -3.23 29.71
C GLU A 130 -12.94 -4.64 30.26
N GLY A 131 -13.71 -5.41 29.50
CA GLY A 131 -14.13 -6.75 29.88
C GLY A 131 -13.00 -7.77 29.87
N ARG A 132 -13.12 -8.82 30.71
CA ARG A 132 -12.10 -9.88 30.87
C ARG A 132 -12.48 -11.20 30.18
N ASN A 133 -13.57 -11.26 29.44
CA ASN A 133 -14.01 -12.49 28.80
C ASN A 133 -13.92 -12.40 27.27
N TYR A 134 -13.53 -13.50 26.65
CA TYR A 134 -13.36 -13.63 25.21
C TYR A 134 -14.65 -13.39 24.40
N PRO A 135 -15.83 -13.94 24.79
CA PRO A 135 -17.09 -13.65 24.10
C PRO A 135 -17.47 -12.17 24.12
N GLY A 136 -17.23 -11.46 25.24
CA GLY A 136 -17.46 -10.03 25.33
C GLY A 136 -16.57 -9.23 24.40
N TRP A 137 -15.29 -9.59 24.33
CA TRP A 137 -14.33 -8.97 23.39
C TRP A 137 -14.76 -9.18 21.94
N HIS A 138 -15.17 -10.40 21.56
CA HIS A 138 -15.68 -10.66 20.21
C HIS A 138 -16.92 -9.85 19.86
N ARG A 139 -17.89 -9.75 20.78
CA ARG A 139 -19.08 -8.93 20.55
C ARG A 139 -18.73 -7.46 20.36
N HIS A 140 -17.85 -6.93 21.21
CA HIS A 140 -17.39 -5.55 21.13
C HIS A 140 -16.70 -5.25 19.79
N THR A 141 -15.72 -6.06 19.40
CA THR A 141 -14.99 -5.87 18.13
C THR A 141 -15.91 -6.02 16.91
N THR A 142 -16.86 -6.94 16.95
CA THR A 142 -17.86 -7.12 15.88
C THR A 142 -18.76 -5.91 15.76
N LEU A 143 -19.26 -5.36 16.88
CA LEU A 143 -20.12 -4.18 16.87
C LEU A 143 -19.36 -2.93 16.39
N ALA A 144 -18.13 -2.70 16.83
CA ALA A 144 -17.29 -1.62 16.34
C ALA A 144 -17.04 -1.73 14.83
N SER A 145 -16.76 -2.93 14.33
CA SER A 145 -16.54 -3.18 12.89
C SER A 145 -17.81 -2.96 12.06
N LEU A 146 -18.99 -3.39 12.58
CA LEU A 146 -20.28 -3.14 11.93
C LEU A 146 -20.61 -1.64 11.89
N ALA A 147 -20.36 -0.92 12.98
CA ALA A 147 -20.53 0.53 13.02
C ALA A 147 -19.64 1.25 11.98
N GLN A 148 -18.37 0.83 11.84
CA GLN A 148 -17.46 1.35 10.82
C GLN A 148 -18.00 1.08 9.41
N ALA A 149 -18.45 -0.14 9.14
CA ALA A 149 -19.04 -0.49 7.85
C ALA A 149 -20.27 0.36 7.53
N PHE A 150 -21.16 0.55 8.52
CA PHE A 150 -22.34 1.40 8.40
C PHE A 150 -21.98 2.86 8.11
N CYS A 151 -21.06 3.46 8.87
CA CYS A 151 -20.56 4.82 8.62
C CYS A 151 -19.93 4.95 7.24
N THR A 152 -19.21 3.94 6.78
CA THR A 152 -18.61 3.92 5.45
C THR A 152 -19.67 3.89 4.36
N LEU A 153 -20.71 3.07 4.51
CA LEU A 153 -21.83 3.02 3.56
C LEU A 153 -22.58 4.35 3.49
N LEU A 154 -22.86 4.99 4.65
CA LEU A 154 -23.47 6.30 4.67
C LEU A 154 -22.64 7.36 3.95
N ARG A 155 -21.31 7.35 4.10
CA ARG A 155 -20.41 8.29 3.39
C ARG A 155 -20.36 8.04 1.88
N LEU A 156 -20.67 6.84 1.44
CA LEU A 156 -20.73 6.48 0.02
C LEU A 156 -22.10 6.76 -0.60
N ASP A 157 -23.13 7.04 0.22
CA ASP A 157 -24.45 7.40 -0.28
C ASP A 157 -24.42 8.85 -0.82
N PRO A 158 -24.70 9.06 -2.13
CA PRO A 158 -24.73 10.40 -2.72
C PRO A 158 -25.81 11.31 -2.13
N LYS A 159 -26.80 10.76 -1.43
CA LYS A 159 -27.93 11.47 -0.82
C LYS A 159 -27.71 11.74 0.68
N ALA A 160 -26.63 11.22 1.27
CA ALA A 160 -26.34 11.48 2.66
C ALA A 160 -26.00 12.97 2.88
N PRO A 161 -26.58 13.62 3.91
CA PRO A 161 -26.21 14.99 4.25
C PRO A 161 -24.70 15.05 4.58
N ALA A 162 -24.03 16.11 4.13
CA ALA A 162 -22.64 16.34 4.47
C ALA A 162 -22.49 16.41 6.00
N PRO A 163 -21.47 15.79 6.60
CA PRO A 163 -21.22 15.93 8.02
C PRO A 163 -20.92 17.40 8.35
N ALA A 164 -21.52 17.89 9.43
CA ALA A 164 -21.37 19.24 9.96
C ALA A 164 -19.92 19.53 10.38
#